data_453ce071d9204269f7a71b74cf5738d1
#
_entry.id   453ce071d9204269f7a71b74cf5738d1
#
_cell.length_a   1.000
_cell.length_b   1.000
_cell.length_c   1.000
_cell.angle_alpha   90.00
_cell.angle_beta   90.00
_cell.angle_gamma   90.00
#
_symmetry.space_group_name_H-M   'P 1'
#
loop_
_entity.id
_entity.type
_entity.pdbx_description
1 polymer ?
#
loop_
_entity_poly.entity_id
_entity_poly.type
_entity_poly.pdbx_seq_one_letter_code
_entity_poly.pdbx_strand_id
1 'polypeptide(L)'
;MAEEISFTGGSRNCCVCFIDIVDSTRITTIEITHPQKITKYYSIFINTMAAIARNFDATVIKNTGDSIIYYFPKTADSSINMSAFKSVFECGLTMISVNPLLNAKLQKEEEGLPNLSYRISADYGRVEVARSLTSTGEDLFGSTVNLCSKINAKAEPNGMVIGNNLYQITKSTFGDHYHFNKVGVYSIDNSFNHHQYSVYSIVSKDKNSDDKKLKLYKNIL
;
A
#
# COMPACT_ATOMS: atom_id res chain seq x y z
N MET A 1 -0.02 -36.50 -2.04
CA MET A 1 1.18 -35.78 -2.58
C MET A 1 1.14 -34.38 -2.01
N ALA A 2 2.20 -33.96 -1.34
CA ALA A 2 2.26 -32.56 -0.85
C ALA A 2 2.32 -31.64 -2.06
N GLU A 3 1.43 -30.64 -2.07
CA GLU A 3 1.43 -29.59 -3.10
C GLU A 3 2.66 -28.72 -2.91
N GLU A 4 3.57 -28.74 -3.87
CA GLU A 4 4.79 -27.96 -3.83
C GLU A 4 4.54 -26.54 -4.35
N ILE A 5 4.99 -25.53 -3.60
CA ILE A 5 5.05 -24.15 -4.09
C ILE A 5 6.24 -24.08 -5.06
N SER A 6 5.97 -23.83 -6.34
CA SER A 6 7.02 -23.65 -7.32
C SER A 6 7.31 -22.16 -7.53
N PHE A 7 8.60 -21.79 -7.43
CA PHE A 7 9.07 -20.44 -7.75
C PHE A 7 9.32 -20.34 -9.26
N THR A 8 8.27 -20.06 -10.02
CA THR A 8 8.30 -20.08 -11.49
C THR A 8 8.47 -18.71 -12.14
N GLY A 9 8.50 -17.64 -11.39
CA GLY A 9 8.51 -16.26 -11.92
C GLY A 9 9.86 -15.55 -11.94
N GLY A 10 10.87 -16.12 -11.27
CA GLY A 10 12.19 -15.50 -11.12
C GLY A 10 12.20 -14.25 -10.23
N SER A 11 13.40 -13.71 -10.07
CA SER A 11 13.66 -12.54 -9.25
C SER A 11 13.58 -11.27 -10.08
N ARG A 12 12.93 -10.22 -9.56
CA ARG A 12 12.87 -8.89 -10.18
C ARG A 12 12.90 -7.78 -9.15
N ASN A 13 13.35 -6.59 -9.55
CA ASN A 13 13.20 -5.40 -8.74
C ASN A 13 11.89 -4.72 -9.09
N CYS A 14 11.06 -4.40 -8.12
CA CYS A 14 9.84 -3.61 -8.35
C CYS A 14 9.41 -2.85 -7.10
N CYS A 15 8.50 -1.89 -7.28
CA CYS A 15 7.82 -1.25 -6.17
C CYS A 15 6.75 -2.16 -5.61
N VAL A 16 6.83 -2.43 -4.31
CA VAL A 16 5.82 -3.12 -3.51
C VAL A 16 5.15 -2.11 -2.60
N CYS A 17 3.84 -2.25 -2.46
CA CYS A 17 3.04 -1.41 -1.59
C CYS A 17 2.23 -2.28 -0.62
N PHE A 18 2.06 -1.74 0.58
CA PHE A 18 1.29 -2.34 1.63
C PHE A 18 0.31 -1.30 2.18
N ILE A 19 -0.95 -1.67 2.34
CA ILE A 19 -1.97 -0.84 2.95
C ILE A 19 -2.65 -1.61 4.07
N ASP A 20 -2.86 -0.96 5.21
CA ASP A 20 -3.33 -1.61 6.43
C ASP A 20 -4.29 -0.70 7.20
N ILE A 21 -5.39 -1.28 7.72
CA ILE A 21 -6.37 -0.55 8.53
C ILE A 21 -5.81 -0.29 9.92
N VAL A 22 -5.92 0.95 10.36
CA VAL A 22 -5.51 1.34 11.72
C VAL A 22 -6.48 0.75 12.74
N ASP A 23 -5.95 0.13 13.79
CA ASP A 23 -6.71 -0.43 14.91
C ASP A 23 -7.79 -1.45 14.51
N SER A 24 -7.59 -2.16 13.40
CA SER A 24 -8.56 -3.12 12.84
C SER A 24 -9.02 -4.16 13.85
N THR A 25 -8.11 -4.70 14.66
CA THR A 25 -8.43 -5.66 15.71
C THR A 25 -9.40 -5.06 16.72
N ARG A 26 -9.15 -3.85 17.22
CA ARG A 26 -10.05 -3.16 18.16
C ARG A 26 -11.42 -2.90 17.53
N ILE A 27 -11.43 -2.40 16.28
CA ILE A 27 -12.66 -2.11 15.55
C ILE A 27 -13.52 -3.37 15.42
N THR A 28 -12.95 -4.47 14.96
CA THR A 28 -13.72 -5.71 14.70
C THR A 28 -14.02 -6.55 15.93
N THR A 29 -13.31 -6.31 17.04
CA THR A 29 -13.57 -7.02 18.30
C THR A 29 -14.53 -6.28 19.21
N ILE A 30 -14.49 -4.94 19.17
CA ILE A 30 -15.22 -4.09 20.15
C ILE A 30 -16.34 -3.29 19.48
N GLU A 31 -16.07 -2.65 18.32
CA GLU A 31 -17.03 -1.71 17.73
C GLU A 31 -18.02 -2.38 16.78
N ILE A 32 -17.57 -3.39 16.02
CA ILE A 32 -18.43 -4.12 15.09
C ILE A 32 -18.76 -5.50 15.66
N THR A 33 -19.90 -5.62 16.32
CA THR A 33 -20.32 -6.87 16.99
C THR A 33 -20.97 -7.90 16.06
N HIS A 34 -21.45 -7.47 14.88
CA HIS A 34 -22.14 -8.35 13.93
C HIS A 34 -21.22 -8.83 12.81
N PRO A 35 -21.05 -10.16 12.59
CA PRO A 35 -20.17 -10.69 11.55
C PRO A 35 -20.44 -10.15 10.15
N GLN A 36 -21.71 -9.95 9.79
CA GLN A 36 -22.11 -9.40 8.49
C GLN A 36 -21.60 -7.96 8.30
N LYS A 37 -21.61 -7.14 9.36
CA LYS A 37 -21.06 -5.78 9.32
C LYS A 37 -19.54 -5.79 9.16
N ILE A 38 -18.84 -6.73 9.80
CA ILE A 38 -17.39 -6.93 9.62
C ILE A 38 -17.07 -7.22 8.17
N THR A 39 -17.78 -8.18 7.56
CA THR A 39 -17.57 -8.54 6.15
C THR A 39 -17.83 -7.35 5.25
N LYS A 40 -18.89 -6.58 5.49
CA LYS A 40 -19.22 -5.39 4.71
C LYS A 40 -18.17 -4.30 4.85
N TYR A 41 -17.68 -4.04 6.06
CA TYR A 41 -16.63 -3.09 6.37
C TYR A 41 -15.36 -3.37 5.59
N TYR A 42 -14.83 -4.59 5.69
CA TYR A 42 -13.64 -4.99 4.93
C TYR A 42 -13.87 -5.01 3.43
N SER A 43 -15.01 -5.50 2.97
CA SER A 43 -15.34 -5.60 1.54
C SER A 43 -15.36 -4.22 0.86
N ILE A 44 -15.96 -3.21 1.50
CA ILE A 44 -15.97 -1.83 0.97
C ILE A 44 -14.55 -1.28 0.87
N PHE A 45 -13.73 -1.45 1.93
CA PHE A 45 -12.35 -1.02 1.93
C PHE A 45 -11.52 -1.72 0.85
N ILE A 46 -11.48 -3.05 0.86
CA ILE A 46 -10.66 -3.86 -0.05
C ILE A 46 -11.02 -3.58 -1.50
N ASN A 47 -12.32 -3.57 -1.83
CA ASN A 47 -12.76 -3.35 -3.21
C ASN A 47 -12.43 -1.93 -3.70
N THR A 48 -12.59 -0.92 -2.84
CA THR A 48 -12.24 0.46 -3.16
C THR A 48 -10.75 0.60 -3.43
N MET A 49 -9.90 0.12 -2.52
CA MET A 49 -8.45 0.22 -2.65
C MET A 49 -7.91 -0.59 -3.82
N ALA A 50 -8.43 -1.79 -4.04
CA ALA A 50 -8.07 -2.61 -5.20
C ALA A 50 -8.46 -1.96 -6.53
N ALA A 51 -9.61 -1.30 -6.60
CA ALA A 51 -10.04 -0.57 -7.80
C ALA A 51 -9.11 0.61 -8.09
N ILE A 52 -8.74 1.39 -7.06
CA ILE A 52 -7.79 2.50 -7.22
C ILE A 52 -6.43 1.95 -7.67
N ALA A 53 -5.90 0.91 -7.03
CA ALA A 53 -4.63 0.32 -7.41
C ALA A 53 -4.58 -0.08 -8.90
N ARG A 54 -5.63 -0.74 -9.39
CA ARG A 54 -5.74 -1.15 -10.81
C ARG A 54 -5.78 0.06 -11.76
N ASN A 55 -6.41 1.16 -11.38
CA ASN A 55 -6.45 2.39 -12.20
C ASN A 55 -5.07 3.03 -12.38
N PHE A 56 -4.10 2.68 -11.54
CA PHE A 56 -2.70 3.09 -11.64
C PHE A 56 -1.78 1.98 -12.17
N ASP A 57 -2.32 0.96 -12.83
CA ASP A 57 -1.59 -0.18 -13.38
C ASP A 57 -0.87 -1.05 -12.32
N ALA A 58 -1.31 -0.99 -11.08
CA ALA A 58 -0.83 -1.90 -10.04
C ALA A 58 -1.52 -3.26 -10.10
N THR A 59 -0.79 -4.29 -9.73
CA THR A 59 -1.30 -5.65 -9.58
C THR A 59 -1.52 -5.93 -8.10
N VAL A 60 -2.76 -6.22 -7.72
CA VAL A 60 -3.10 -6.66 -6.37
C VAL A 60 -2.75 -8.13 -6.23
N ILE A 61 -1.93 -8.46 -5.23
CA ILE A 61 -1.45 -9.82 -4.98
C ILE A 61 -2.44 -10.57 -4.09
N LYS A 62 -2.66 -10.03 -2.91
CA LYS A 62 -3.57 -10.61 -1.92
C LYS A 62 -4.04 -9.59 -0.92
N ASN A 63 -5.14 -9.91 -0.28
CA ASN A 63 -5.58 -9.33 0.97
C ASN A 63 -5.34 -10.33 2.11
N THR A 64 -4.85 -9.86 3.23
CA THR A 64 -4.64 -10.63 4.45
C THR A 64 -5.48 -10.01 5.56
N GLY A 65 -6.80 -10.35 5.56
CA GLY A 65 -7.73 -9.74 6.51
C GLY A 65 -7.94 -8.25 6.26
N ASP A 66 -7.27 -7.43 7.04
CA ASP A 66 -7.37 -5.96 7.09
C ASP A 66 -6.34 -5.24 6.20
N SER A 67 -5.47 -5.98 5.51
CA SER A 67 -4.40 -5.41 4.71
C SER A 67 -4.41 -5.88 3.26
N ILE A 68 -3.84 -5.08 2.37
CA ILE A 68 -3.70 -5.38 0.94
C ILE A 68 -2.24 -5.23 0.55
N ILE A 69 -1.72 -6.20 -0.18
CA ILE A 69 -0.41 -6.16 -0.82
C ILE A 69 -0.62 -6.02 -2.32
N TYR A 70 0.04 -5.03 -2.91
CA TYR A 70 0.03 -4.80 -4.35
C TYR A 70 1.42 -4.33 -4.83
N TYR A 71 1.68 -4.44 -6.12
CA TYR A 71 2.95 -4.01 -6.69
C TYR A 71 2.76 -3.37 -8.05
N PHE A 72 3.78 -2.67 -8.52
CA PHE A 72 3.79 -1.98 -9.81
C PHE A 72 4.71 -2.70 -10.79
N PRO A 73 4.18 -3.54 -11.69
CA PRO A 73 4.99 -4.31 -12.66
C PRO A 73 5.88 -3.43 -13.53
N LYS A 74 5.38 -2.26 -13.94
CA LYS A 74 6.10 -1.32 -14.82
C LYS A 74 7.34 -0.67 -14.16
N THR A 75 7.53 -0.82 -12.84
CA THR A 75 8.75 -0.40 -12.15
C THR A 75 9.86 -1.45 -12.22
N ALA A 76 9.57 -2.63 -12.76
CA ALA A 76 10.53 -3.73 -12.91
C ALA A 76 11.35 -3.69 -14.20
N ASP A 77 11.03 -2.78 -15.13
CA ASP A 77 11.70 -2.67 -16.40
C ASP A 77 13.19 -2.29 -16.21
N SER A 78 14.05 -2.84 -17.07
CA SER A 78 15.50 -2.62 -17.04
C SER A 78 15.92 -1.16 -17.29
N SER A 79 15.05 -0.37 -17.91
CA SER A 79 15.17 1.09 -18.00
C SER A 79 14.31 1.74 -16.91
N ILE A 80 14.93 2.56 -16.06
CA ILE A 80 14.22 3.26 -14.98
C ILE A 80 13.11 4.13 -15.56
N ASN A 81 11.87 3.65 -15.46
CA ASN A 81 10.69 4.36 -15.95
C ASN A 81 10.12 5.27 -14.85
N MET A 82 10.54 6.54 -14.83
CA MET A 82 10.09 7.49 -13.80
C MET A 82 8.58 7.74 -13.80
N SER A 83 7.88 7.57 -14.94
CA SER A 83 6.42 7.63 -14.99
C SER A 83 5.78 6.52 -14.17
N ALA A 84 6.33 5.31 -14.18
CA ALA A 84 5.86 4.21 -13.35
C ALA A 84 6.04 4.49 -11.85
N PHE A 85 7.18 5.09 -11.46
CA PHE A 85 7.40 5.51 -10.06
C PHE A 85 6.46 6.63 -9.63
N LYS A 86 6.12 7.56 -10.54
CA LYS A 86 5.09 8.57 -10.27
C LYS A 86 3.74 7.93 -9.99
N SER A 87 3.37 6.88 -10.75
CA SER A 87 2.12 6.14 -10.52
C SER A 87 2.05 5.53 -9.11
N VAL A 88 3.18 5.08 -8.54
CA VAL A 88 3.24 4.59 -7.14
C VAL A 88 2.79 5.67 -6.16
N PHE A 89 3.33 6.89 -6.31
CA PHE A 89 3.01 8.00 -5.41
C PHE A 89 1.58 8.49 -5.60
N GLU A 90 1.17 8.69 -6.86
CA GLU A 90 -0.18 9.16 -7.15
C GLU A 90 -1.25 8.16 -6.72
N CYS A 91 -1.00 6.85 -6.84
CA CYS A 91 -1.88 5.81 -6.34
C CYS A 91 -2.10 5.93 -4.83
N GLY A 92 -1.01 5.92 -4.05
CA GLY A 92 -1.10 5.99 -2.59
C GLY A 92 -1.73 7.31 -2.11
N LEU A 93 -1.32 8.45 -2.68
CA LEU A 93 -1.90 9.75 -2.34
C LEU A 93 -3.38 9.86 -2.75
N THR A 94 -3.80 9.23 -3.86
CA THR A 94 -5.20 9.15 -4.24
C THR A 94 -6.00 8.31 -3.24
N MET A 95 -5.47 7.16 -2.82
CA MET A 95 -6.10 6.35 -1.79
C MET A 95 -6.32 7.16 -0.50
N ILE A 96 -5.35 7.97 -0.07
CA ILE A 96 -5.48 8.83 1.10
C ILE A 96 -6.54 9.91 0.88
N SER A 97 -6.50 10.59 -0.27
CA SER A 97 -7.43 11.69 -0.57
C SER A 97 -8.90 11.23 -0.61
N VAL A 98 -9.18 9.99 -1.02
CA VAL A 98 -10.55 9.46 -1.08
C VAL A 98 -11.09 8.96 0.26
N ASN A 99 -10.32 8.99 1.34
CA ASN A 99 -10.76 8.53 2.66
C ASN A 99 -12.10 9.14 3.13
N PRO A 100 -12.38 10.45 2.96
CA PRO A 100 -13.68 11.02 3.32
C PRO A 100 -14.85 10.42 2.51
N LEU A 101 -14.65 10.13 1.22
CA LEU A 101 -15.67 9.50 0.37
C LEU A 101 -15.91 8.05 0.78
N LEU A 102 -14.84 7.33 1.12
CA LEU A 102 -14.91 5.96 1.61
C LEU A 102 -15.72 5.89 2.92
N ASN A 103 -15.45 6.78 3.85
CA ASN A 103 -16.19 6.85 5.12
C ASN A 103 -17.65 7.24 4.89
N ALA A 104 -17.94 8.17 4.01
CA ALA A 104 -19.31 8.51 3.64
C ALA A 104 -20.07 7.32 3.03
N LYS A 105 -19.39 6.52 2.21
CA LYS A 105 -19.94 5.29 1.64
C LYS A 105 -20.22 4.24 2.73
N LEU A 106 -19.29 4.04 3.66
CA LEU A 106 -19.49 3.14 4.80
C LEU A 106 -20.75 3.49 5.59
N GLN A 107 -20.93 4.77 5.94
CA GLN A 107 -22.08 5.24 6.69
C GLN A 107 -23.41 5.11 5.90
N LYS A 108 -23.35 5.30 4.58
CA LYS A 108 -24.52 5.14 3.71
C LYS A 108 -24.95 3.68 3.55
N GLU A 109 -23.97 2.79 3.43
CA GLU A 109 -24.22 1.37 3.18
C GLU A 109 -24.65 0.61 4.45
N GLU A 110 -24.15 1.05 5.61
CA GLU A 110 -24.46 0.43 6.89
C GLU A 110 -24.31 1.43 8.02
N GLU A 111 -25.43 1.86 8.61
CA GLU A 111 -25.46 2.80 9.71
C GLU A 111 -24.75 2.23 10.95
N GLY A 112 -23.95 3.08 11.60
CA GLY A 112 -23.20 2.74 12.81
C GLY A 112 -21.90 1.99 12.59
N LEU A 113 -21.40 1.87 11.34
CA LEU A 113 -20.02 1.45 11.11
C LEU A 113 -19.04 2.54 11.56
N PRO A 114 -17.92 2.18 12.21
CA PRO A 114 -16.91 3.16 12.59
C PRO A 114 -16.20 3.76 11.38
N ASN A 115 -15.67 4.97 11.53
CA ASN A 115 -14.82 5.57 10.53
C ASN A 115 -13.55 4.75 10.34
N LEU A 116 -13.14 4.63 9.10
CA LEU A 116 -11.98 3.87 8.67
C LEU A 116 -10.79 4.81 8.45
N SER A 117 -9.66 4.45 9.05
CA SER A 117 -8.35 5.05 8.79
C SER A 117 -7.38 3.95 8.40
N TYR A 118 -6.41 4.26 7.55
CA TYR A 118 -5.42 3.29 7.08
C TYR A 118 -4.07 3.95 6.85
N ARG A 119 -3.05 3.13 6.78
CA ARG A 119 -1.66 3.52 6.49
C ARG A 119 -1.22 2.90 5.20
N ILE A 120 -0.40 3.62 4.45
CA ILE A 120 0.17 3.13 3.21
C ILE A 120 1.69 3.18 3.31
N SER A 121 2.34 2.11 2.89
CA SER A 121 3.78 2.10 2.68
C SER A 121 4.13 1.62 1.27
N ALA A 122 5.24 2.12 0.75
CA ALA A 122 5.81 1.66 -0.51
C ALA A 122 7.34 1.57 -0.41
N ASP A 123 7.91 0.55 -1.03
CA ASP A 123 9.35 0.44 -1.16
C ASP A 123 9.74 -0.22 -2.48
N TYR A 124 11.00 -0.05 -2.88
CA TYR A 124 11.55 -0.60 -4.10
C TYR A 124 12.70 -1.55 -3.79
N GLY A 125 12.70 -2.69 -4.44
CA GLY A 125 13.80 -3.63 -4.32
C GLY A 125 13.48 -4.99 -4.91
N ARG A 126 14.37 -5.93 -4.66
CA ARG A 126 14.29 -7.29 -5.16
C ARG A 126 13.16 -8.07 -4.50
N VAL A 127 12.36 -8.72 -5.33
CA VAL A 127 11.31 -9.66 -4.94
C VAL A 127 11.45 -10.96 -5.71
N GLU A 128 11.08 -12.04 -5.08
CA GLU A 128 10.93 -13.35 -5.72
C GLU A 128 9.45 -13.58 -6.01
N VAL A 129 9.14 -13.99 -7.23
CA VAL A 129 7.78 -14.31 -7.64
C VAL A 129 7.58 -15.81 -7.51
N ALA A 130 6.52 -16.19 -6.83
CA ALA A 130 6.12 -17.59 -6.72
C ALA A 130 4.71 -17.76 -7.27
N ARG A 131 4.49 -18.89 -7.92
CA ARG A 131 3.16 -19.40 -8.25
C ARG A 131 2.91 -20.65 -7.44
N SER A 132 1.83 -20.66 -6.67
CA SER A 132 1.34 -21.88 -6.09
C SER A 132 0.53 -22.66 -7.12
N LEU A 133 0.66 -23.96 -7.16
CA LEU A 133 -0.21 -24.83 -7.97
C LEU A 133 -1.68 -24.78 -7.51
N THR A 134 -1.92 -24.30 -6.29
CA THR A 134 -3.23 -24.23 -5.64
C THR A 134 -3.89 -22.88 -5.67
N SER A 135 -3.16 -21.81 -6.08
CA SER A 135 -3.72 -20.46 -6.22
C SER A 135 -3.67 -19.98 -7.66
N THR A 136 -4.66 -19.21 -8.06
CA THR A 136 -4.75 -18.64 -9.42
C THR A 136 -3.88 -17.39 -9.60
N GLY A 137 -3.13 -16.97 -8.57
CA GLY A 137 -2.35 -15.73 -8.54
C GLY A 137 -0.86 -15.93 -8.29
N GLU A 138 -0.08 -14.90 -8.62
CA GLU A 138 1.31 -14.78 -8.19
C GLU A 138 1.36 -14.31 -6.73
N ASP A 139 2.34 -14.79 -5.97
CA ASP A 139 2.69 -14.26 -4.66
C ASP A 139 4.11 -13.67 -4.69
N LEU A 140 4.37 -12.67 -3.86
CA LEU A 140 5.66 -12.01 -3.77
C LEU A 140 6.33 -12.32 -2.43
N PHE A 141 7.61 -12.65 -2.50
CA PHE A 141 8.43 -12.95 -1.34
C PHE A 141 9.72 -12.13 -1.36
N GLY A 142 10.33 -11.98 -0.20
CA GLY A 142 11.64 -11.36 -0.06
C GLY A 142 11.68 -10.20 0.92
N SER A 143 12.91 -9.71 1.12
CA SER A 143 13.18 -8.65 2.10
C SER A 143 12.41 -7.36 1.83
N THR A 144 12.22 -7.00 0.55
CA THR A 144 11.47 -5.81 0.15
C THR A 144 10.01 -5.87 0.60
N VAL A 145 9.34 -7.03 0.43
CA VAL A 145 7.96 -7.24 0.87
C VAL A 145 7.85 -7.12 2.38
N ASN A 146 8.75 -7.81 3.10
CA ASN A 146 8.78 -7.80 4.56
C ASN A 146 9.08 -6.39 5.10
N LEU A 147 10.04 -5.69 4.50
CA LEU A 147 10.42 -4.35 4.91
C LEU A 147 9.28 -3.36 4.66
N CYS A 148 8.63 -3.45 3.49
CA CYS A 148 7.49 -2.60 3.15
C CYS A 148 6.37 -2.73 4.20
N SER A 149 6.02 -3.96 4.63
CA SER A 149 5.03 -4.16 5.68
C SER A 149 5.47 -3.59 7.04
N LYS A 150 6.76 -3.68 7.38
CA LYS A 150 7.29 -3.20 8.67
C LYS A 150 7.36 -1.68 8.77
N ILE A 151 7.72 -1.00 7.68
CA ILE A 151 7.76 0.47 7.67
C ILE A 151 6.35 1.10 7.67
N ASN A 152 5.31 0.35 7.34
CA ASN A 152 3.92 0.82 7.35
C ASN A 152 3.52 1.44 8.71
N ALA A 153 3.97 0.83 9.81
CA ALA A 153 3.72 1.34 11.17
C ALA A 153 4.33 2.73 11.46
N LYS A 154 5.21 3.25 10.59
CA LYS A 154 5.76 4.60 10.69
C LYS A 154 4.90 5.67 10.02
N ALA A 155 3.88 5.26 9.27
CA ALA A 155 2.93 6.21 8.70
C ALA A 155 1.93 6.68 9.76
N GLU A 156 1.58 7.95 9.71
CA GLU A 156 0.42 8.47 10.44
C GLU A 156 -0.88 7.88 9.87
N PRO A 157 -1.96 7.80 10.64
CA PRO A 157 -3.28 7.45 10.12
C PRO A 157 -3.64 8.32 8.91
N ASN A 158 -4.11 7.70 7.84
CA ASN A 158 -4.36 8.34 6.54
C ASN A 158 -3.11 9.02 5.96
N GLY A 159 -1.95 8.41 6.16
CA GLY A 159 -0.67 8.86 5.63
C GLY A 159 0.04 7.79 4.82
N MET A 160 1.02 8.24 4.04
CA MET A 160 1.89 7.37 3.23
C MET A 160 3.35 7.56 3.60
N VAL A 161 4.06 6.45 3.73
CA VAL A 161 5.52 6.44 3.89
C VAL A 161 6.17 5.64 2.77
N ILE A 162 7.44 5.98 2.49
CA ILE A 162 8.27 5.24 1.55
C ILE A 162 9.58 4.82 2.22
N GLY A 163 10.10 3.70 1.78
CA GLY A 163 11.40 3.20 2.21
C GLY A 163 12.56 3.96 1.56
N ASN A 164 13.75 3.81 2.16
CA ASN A 164 14.96 4.50 1.70
C ASN A 164 15.30 4.19 0.24
N ASN A 165 15.12 2.94 -0.21
CA ASN A 165 15.47 2.57 -1.58
C ASN A 165 14.61 3.33 -2.59
N LEU A 166 13.30 3.38 -2.39
CA LEU A 166 12.39 4.14 -3.24
C LEU A 166 12.70 5.65 -3.19
N TYR A 167 12.98 6.19 -2.00
CA TYR A 167 13.39 7.58 -1.84
C TYR A 167 14.64 7.91 -2.63
N GLN A 168 15.70 7.10 -2.56
CA GLN A 168 16.97 7.37 -3.25
C GLN A 168 16.81 7.42 -4.78
N ILE A 169 15.95 6.56 -5.35
CA ILE A 169 15.68 6.53 -6.79
C ILE A 169 14.88 7.76 -7.25
N THR A 170 13.98 8.25 -6.41
CA THR A 170 12.93 9.19 -6.84
C THR A 170 13.17 10.63 -6.42
N LYS A 171 13.96 10.88 -5.38
CA LYS A 171 14.15 12.21 -4.77
C LYS A 171 14.64 13.30 -5.73
N SER A 172 15.54 12.97 -6.66
CA SER A 172 16.08 13.94 -7.61
C SER A 172 15.08 14.34 -8.68
N THR A 173 14.22 13.41 -9.10
CA THR A 173 13.21 13.67 -10.14
C THR A 173 11.95 14.29 -9.58
N PHE A 174 11.55 13.90 -8.37
CA PHE A 174 10.25 14.28 -7.83
C PHE A 174 10.31 15.26 -6.65
N GLY A 175 11.51 15.70 -6.24
CA GLY A 175 11.68 16.66 -5.16
C GLY A 175 10.96 17.99 -5.37
N ASP A 176 10.70 18.38 -6.63
CA ASP A 176 9.92 19.58 -6.95
C ASP A 176 8.40 19.38 -6.86
N HIS A 177 7.93 18.12 -6.90
CA HIS A 177 6.51 17.77 -6.90
C HIS A 177 6.00 17.29 -5.53
N TYR A 178 6.89 16.69 -4.72
CA TYR A 178 6.54 16.12 -3.42
C TYR A 178 7.49 16.60 -2.32
N HIS A 179 6.94 16.71 -1.12
CA HIS A 179 7.73 16.81 0.11
C HIS A 179 8.04 15.40 0.61
N PHE A 180 9.32 15.15 0.87
CA PHE A 180 9.80 13.94 1.51
C PHE A 180 10.37 14.31 2.88
N ASN A 181 9.69 13.90 3.95
CA ASN A 181 10.14 14.19 5.32
C ASN A 181 10.57 12.88 5.98
N LYS A 182 11.79 12.83 6.51
CA LYS A 182 12.25 11.67 7.26
C LYS A 182 11.45 11.57 8.56
N VAL A 183 10.67 10.49 8.71
CA VAL A 183 9.80 10.25 9.86
C VAL A 183 10.38 9.26 10.86
N GLY A 184 11.48 8.59 10.51
CA GLY A 184 12.16 7.68 11.41
C GLY A 184 13.08 6.70 10.70
N VAL A 185 13.44 5.68 11.45
CA VAL A 185 14.22 4.55 10.98
C VAL A 185 13.54 3.25 11.38
N TYR A 186 13.70 2.22 10.57
CA TYR A 186 13.42 0.85 10.94
C TYR A 186 14.76 0.15 11.18
N SER A 187 14.95 -0.42 12.38
CA SER A 187 16.16 -1.14 12.72
C SER A 187 16.07 -2.58 12.27
N ILE A 188 17.04 -3.00 11.49
CA ILE A 188 17.21 -4.39 11.07
C ILE A 188 18.38 -4.92 11.91
N ASP A 189 18.05 -5.50 13.06
CA ASP A 189 19.04 -6.02 13.97
C ASP A 189 19.35 -7.48 13.66
N ASN A 190 20.62 -7.77 13.46
CA ASN A 190 21.15 -9.13 13.56
C ASN A 190 22.30 -9.11 14.59
N SER A 191 22.76 -10.27 15.02
CA SER A 191 23.75 -10.43 16.11
C SER A 191 25.07 -9.68 15.90
N PHE A 192 25.33 -9.15 14.69
CA PHE A 192 26.60 -8.54 14.31
C PHE A 192 26.48 -7.15 13.68
N ASN A 193 25.27 -6.74 13.21
CA ASN A 193 25.09 -5.47 12.51
C ASN A 193 23.74 -4.82 12.87
N HIS A 194 23.80 -3.57 13.30
CA HIS A 194 22.65 -2.69 13.43
C HIS A 194 22.49 -1.90 12.12
N HIS A 195 21.61 -2.34 11.26
CA HIS A 195 21.33 -1.60 10.02
C HIS A 195 20.08 -0.74 10.19
N GLN A 196 20.25 0.57 10.06
CA GLN A 196 19.16 1.53 10.15
C GLN A 196 18.61 1.83 8.74
N TYR A 197 17.35 1.57 8.55
CA TYR A 197 16.65 1.82 7.30
C TYR A 197 15.75 3.04 7.42
N SER A 198 16.11 4.13 6.73
CA SER A 198 15.38 5.40 6.80
C SER A 198 14.01 5.30 6.15
N VAL A 199 13.02 5.94 6.77
CA VAL A 199 11.62 5.98 6.32
C VAL A 199 11.21 7.44 6.15
N TYR A 200 10.52 7.73 5.04
CA TYR A 200 10.12 9.09 4.69
C TYR A 200 8.61 9.15 4.46
N SER A 201 7.94 10.14 5.01
CA SER A 201 6.58 10.48 4.59
C SER A 201 6.61 11.23 3.26
N ILE A 202 5.54 11.08 2.49
CA ILE A 202 5.39 11.75 1.20
C ILE A 202 4.08 12.53 1.16
N VAL A 203 4.15 13.79 0.71
CA VAL A 203 3.00 14.68 0.56
C VAL A 203 3.14 15.45 -0.75
N SER A 204 2.05 15.62 -1.49
CA SER A 204 2.02 16.45 -2.70
C SER A 204 2.26 17.92 -2.37
N LYS A 205 3.05 18.62 -3.19
CA LYS A 205 3.21 20.07 -3.13
C LYS A 205 2.07 20.83 -3.82
N ASP A 206 1.32 20.16 -4.71
CA ASP A 206 0.12 20.77 -5.32
C ASP A 206 -1.03 20.75 -4.31
N LYS A 207 -1.34 21.91 -3.74
CA LYS A 207 -2.41 22.12 -2.75
C LYS A 207 -3.80 21.73 -3.26
N ASN A 208 -4.01 21.71 -4.58
CA ASN A 208 -5.28 21.34 -5.21
C ASN A 208 -5.32 19.88 -5.65
N SER A 209 -4.27 19.12 -5.39
CA SER A 209 -4.16 17.71 -5.80
C SER A 209 -5.29 16.86 -5.23
N ASP A 210 -5.58 17.04 -3.94
CA ASP A 210 -6.58 16.24 -3.23
C ASP A 210 -8.00 16.55 -3.72
N ASP A 211 -8.33 17.81 -3.96
CA ASP A 211 -9.63 18.22 -4.51
C ASP A 211 -9.88 17.66 -5.91
N LYS A 212 -8.84 17.63 -6.76
CA LYS A 212 -8.91 17.03 -8.10
C LYS A 212 -9.17 15.53 -8.02
N LYS A 213 -8.47 14.84 -7.11
CA LYS A 213 -8.64 13.40 -6.88
C LYS A 213 -10.03 13.08 -6.33
N LEU A 214 -10.49 13.82 -5.33
CA LEU A 214 -11.83 13.68 -4.77
C LEU A 214 -12.93 13.83 -5.83
N LYS A 215 -12.83 14.87 -6.68
CA LYS A 215 -13.81 15.07 -7.78
C LYS A 215 -13.83 13.90 -8.76
N LEU A 216 -12.67 13.35 -9.11
CA LEU A 216 -12.56 12.22 -10.04
C LEU A 216 -13.24 10.96 -9.48
N TYR A 217 -13.03 10.68 -8.20
CA TYR A 217 -13.52 9.45 -7.56
C TYR A 217 -14.94 9.55 -6.98
N LYS A 218 -15.51 10.76 -6.86
CA LYS A 218 -16.85 10.97 -6.32
C LYS A 218 -17.96 10.21 -7.07
N ASN A 219 -17.77 10.00 -8.37
CA ASN A 219 -18.74 9.28 -9.22
C ASN A 219 -18.44 7.77 -9.33
N ILE A 220 -17.31 7.31 -8.79
CA ILE A 220 -16.87 5.92 -8.85
C ILE A 220 -17.12 5.20 -7.51
N LEU A 221 -17.06 5.92 -6.40
CA LEU A 221 -17.33 5.46 -5.04
C LEU A 221 -18.74 5.79 -4.60
#